data_91b3e6f1fba79e66f8d334769b324990
#
_entry.id   91b3e6f1fba79e66f8d334769b324990
#
_cell.length_a   1.000
_cell.length_b   1.000
_cell.length_c   1.000
_cell.angle_alpha   90.00
_cell.angle_beta   90.00
_cell.angle_gamma   90.00
#
_symmetry.space_group_name_H-M   'P 1'
#
loop_
_entity.id
_entity.type
_entity.pdbx_description
1 polymer ?
#
loop_
_entity_poly.entity_id
_entity_poly.type
_entity_poly.pdbx_seq_one_letter_code
_entity_poly.pdbx_strand_id
1 'polypeptide(L)'
;MKKELYKETGYPGIKQRISDNMYIVTIDLGRQLRLNKKTGLMEMKQAKTTKHVTTLKEAKVLLGKNNKEKKERKVTEVAEKVPFIRALAEYTAHYKENWSDSYMMQKQSQAKRMQTYFGNRDVKSIDTLDIEEFFKWCRSPQPGFPQPLSNNSIQKIRTHLYDLWKYMKKNQKKYGIRENVVLDAEVGDIKKFEATILNAEQVNYMIQYAINNEKDYSTLALIGLPLLSGLRRGELCGVKWKNLDFEKRLIDVEYQRCQISTGSLEKVPKGGKDDGNSREERKQRYAALPDSLAILLGYIKDQQAVYLRREVTPEDYIYMTKVNLVNGYLPHPGKLSRKFSEFQNRMNKVREKAGLEPIPQVRLHDLRHTFISLCLNGGVNQFQVSANCGHTFSGKGNSITVSVYWHDDNNREDIITFIDKMITAKLEILDMSEY
;
A
#
# COMPACT_ATOMS: atom_id res chain seq x y z
N MET A 1 -31.04 15.58 24.77
CA MET A 1 -31.10 14.37 25.62
C MET A 1 -30.57 14.71 27.00
N LYS A 2 -31.37 14.58 28.08
CA LYS A 2 -30.90 14.80 29.46
C LYS A 2 -29.87 13.71 29.81
N LYS A 3 -28.66 14.08 30.23
CA LYS A 3 -27.65 13.16 30.77
C LYS A 3 -28.23 12.48 32.01
N GLU A 4 -28.46 11.14 31.94
CA GLU A 4 -28.81 10.40 33.16
C GLU A 4 -27.65 10.43 34.14
N LEU A 5 -27.95 10.81 35.39
CA LEU A 5 -26.96 10.88 36.47
C LEU A 5 -26.95 9.55 37.25
N TYR A 6 -25.75 9.01 37.51
CA TYR A 6 -25.55 7.76 38.23
C TYR A 6 -24.71 8.00 39.49
N LYS A 7 -25.03 7.27 40.56
CA LYS A 7 -24.26 7.22 41.79
C LYS A 7 -23.45 5.91 41.83
N GLU A 8 -22.19 6.00 42.18
CA GLU A 8 -21.33 4.83 42.37
C GLU A 8 -21.74 4.06 43.63
N THR A 9 -21.80 2.75 43.58
CA THR A 9 -22.28 1.89 44.66
C THR A 9 -21.16 1.26 45.52
N GLY A 10 -19.87 1.55 45.16
CA GLY A 10 -18.72 0.86 45.77
C GLY A 10 -18.46 -0.53 45.22
N TYR A 11 -19.31 -1.06 44.35
CA TYR A 11 -19.15 -2.34 43.65
C TYR A 11 -18.84 -2.13 42.16
N PRO A 12 -17.64 -2.46 41.70
CA PRO A 12 -17.29 -2.32 40.29
C PRO A 12 -18.28 -3.07 39.38
N GLY A 13 -18.88 -2.35 38.42
CA GLY A 13 -19.90 -2.90 37.51
C GLY A 13 -21.34 -2.73 37.97
N ILE A 14 -21.60 -2.14 39.12
CA ILE A 14 -22.94 -1.78 39.60
C ILE A 14 -23.01 -0.26 39.82
N LYS A 15 -23.97 0.41 39.17
CA LYS A 15 -24.28 1.84 39.36
C LYS A 15 -25.73 2.00 39.76
N GLN A 16 -26.06 3.01 40.56
CA GLN A 16 -27.43 3.36 40.87
C GLN A 16 -27.87 4.56 40.05
N ARG A 17 -28.97 4.46 39.34
CA ARG A 17 -29.56 5.56 38.60
C ARG A 17 -30.33 6.49 39.57
N ILE A 18 -30.07 7.78 39.51
CA ILE A 18 -30.59 8.75 40.48
C ILE A 18 -32.08 9.03 40.24
N SER A 19 -32.56 8.94 38.99
CA SER A 19 -33.93 9.29 38.62
C SER A 19 -35.00 8.37 39.21
N ASP A 20 -34.70 7.09 39.44
CA ASP A 20 -35.63 6.05 39.88
C ASP A 20 -35.03 5.07 40.89
N ASN A 21 -33.82 5.35 41.36
CA ASN A 21 -33.07 4.51 42.32
C ASN A 21 -32.78 3.06 41.84
N MET A 22 -32.99 2.75 40.57
CA MET A 22 -32.68 1.41 40.02
C MET A 22 -31.18 1.16 39.94
N TYR A 23 -30.77 -0.08 40.19
CA TYR A 23 -29.41 -0.53 40.03
C TYR A 23 -29.17 -1.05 38.62
N ILE A 24 -28.11 -0.60 37.99
CA ILE A 24 -27.67 -1.01 36.66
C ILE A 24 -26.43 -1.88 36.81
N VAL A 25 -26.52 -3.13 36.36
CA VAL A 25 -25.44 -4.11 36.40
C VAL A 25 -24.86 -4.26 35.00
N THR A 26 -23.59 -3.99 34.83
CA THR A 26 -22.88 -4.25 33.58
C THR A 26 -22.45 -5.71 33.53
N ILE A 27 -23.01 -6.45 32.56
CA ILE A 27 -22.73 -7.88 32.31
C ILE A 27 -21.75 -7.97 31.14
N ASP A 28 -20.63 -8.65 31.38
CA ASP A 28 -19.63 -8.93 30.38
C ASP A 28 -20.01 -10.20 29.61
N LEU A 29 -20.34 -10.06 28.34
CA LEU A 29 -20.71 -11.17 27.45
C LEU A 29 -19.49 -11.83 26.78
N GLY A 30 -18.28 -11.40 27.13
CA GLY A 30 -17.05 -11.86 26.50
C GLY A 30 -16.79 -11.17 25.17
N ARG A 31 -15.83 -11.71 24.41
CA ARG A 31 -15.55 -11.20 23.06
C ARG A 31 -16.52 -11.83 22.06
N GLN A 32 -17.12 -11.01 21.24
CA GLN A 32 -18.05 -11.42 20.19
C GLN A 32 -17.58 -10.89 18.83
N LEU A 33 -17.79 -11.69 17.79
CA LEU A 33 -17.58 -11.26 16.42
C LEU A 33 -18.59 -10.18 16.04
N ARG A 34 -18.11 -9.04 15.60
CA ARG A 34 -18.93 -7.94 15.10
C ARG A 34 -18.37 -7.40 13.80
N LEU A 35 -19.27 -7.11 12.87
CA LEU A 35 -18.90 -6.49 11.61
C LEU A 35 -18.37 -5.06 11.86
N ASN A 36 -17.16 -4.80 11.46
CA ASN A 36 -16.65 -3.43 11.40
C ASN A 36 -17.17 -2.76 10.13
N LYS A 37 -18.11 -1.85 10.29
CA LYS A 37 -18.76 -1.14 9.17
C LYS A 37 -17.80 -0.36 8.27
N LYS A 38 -16.61 0.03 8.79
CA LYS A 38 -15.59 0.77 8.01
C LYS A 38 -14.74 -0.16 7.14
N THR A 39 -14.39 -1.34 7.64
CA THR A 39 -13.48 -2.28 6.95
C THR A 39 -14.22 -3.41 6.24
N GLY A 40 -15.48 -3.67 6.60
CA GLY A 40 -16.25 -4.81 6.13
C GLY A 40 -15.75 -6.15 6.65
N LEU A 41 -14.91 -6.16 7.68
CA LEU A 41 -14.36 -7.36 8.31
C LEU A 41 -15.06 -7.68 9.62
N MET A 42 -15.13 -8.97 9.94
CA MET A 42 -15.55 -9.42 11.28
C MET A 42 -14.40 -9.24 12.26
N GLU A 43 -14.64 -8.51 13.34
CA GLU A 43 -13.66 -8.24 14.38
C GLU A 43 -14.16 -8.75 15.74
N MET A 44 -13.23 -9.28 16.56
CA MET A 44 -13.53 -9.66 17.94
C MET A 44 -13.57 -8.43 18.84
N LYS A 45 -14.75 -8.03 19.25
CA LYS A 45 -14.98 -6.89 20.16
C LYS A 45 -15.56 -7.34 21.49
N GLN A 46 -15.12 -6.70 22.58
CA GLN A 46 -15.71 -6.91 23.89
C GLN A 46 -17.18 -6.53 23.86
N ALA A 47 -18.04 -7.49 24.13
CA ALA A 47 -19.48 -7.28 24.24
C ALA A 47 -19.89 -7.12 25.70
N LYS A 48 -20.70 -6.10 25.97
CA LYS A 48 -21.29 -5.85 27.29
C LYS A 48 -22.76 -5.54 27.10
N THR A 49 -23.55 -5.93 28.06
CA THR A 49 -24.96 -5.52 28.18
C THR A 49 -25.22 -5.00 29.59
N THR A 50 -26.35 -4.32 29.77
CA THR A 50 -26.77 -3.84 31.10
C THR A 50 -28.09 -4.48 31.46
N LYS A 51 -28.23 -4.89 32.75
CA LYS A 51 -29.50 -5.29 33.32
C LYS A 51 -29.86 -4.33 34.46
N HIS A 52 -31.16 -4.04 34.57
CA HIS A 52 -31.72 -3.14 35.55
C HIS A 52 -32.42 -3.98 36.61
N VAL A 53 -32.17 -3.70 37.88
CA VAL A 53 -32.78 -4.36 39.02
C VAL A 53 -33.13 -3.36 40.11
N THR A 54 -34.06 -3.71 40.97
CA THR A 54 -34.62 -2.79 41.97
C THR A 54 -33.79 -2.74 43.25
N THR A 55 -33.06 -3.83 43.58
CA THR A 55 -32.30 -3.91 44.81
C THR A 55 -30.80 -4.14 44.60
N LEU A 56 -30.00 -3.61 45.51
CA LEU A 56 -28.55 -3.84 45.52
C LEU A 56 -28.20 -5.34 45.73
N LYS A 57 -29.07 -6.06 46.45
CA LYS A 57 -28.88 -7.51 46.67
C LYS A 57 -29.00 -8.30 45.37
N GLU A 58 -30.01 -8.02 44.54
CA GLU A 58 -30.19 -8.61 43.20
C GLU A 58 -29.03 -8.25 42.28
N ALA A 59 -28.60 -6.97 42.30
CA ALA A 59 -27.47 -6.51 41.52
C ALA A 59 -26.19 -7.28 41.83
N LYS A 60 -25.90 -7.56 43.11
CA LYS A 60 -24.75 -8.36 43.56
C LYS A 60 -24.85 -9.83 43.13
N VAL A 61 -26.03 -10.43 43.20
CA VAL A 61 -26.27 -11.79 42.73
C VAL A 61 -26.04 -11.91 41.23
N LEU A 62 -26.53 -10.99 40.44
CA LEU A 62 -26.32 -10.95 39.01
C LEU A 62 -24.85 -10.76 38.64
N LEU A 63 -24.14 -9.87 39.33
CA LEU A 63 -22.70 -9.68 39.13
C LEU A 63 -21.91 -10.94 39.52
N GLY A 64 -22.28 -11.62 40.61
CA GLY A 64 -21.66 -12.86 41.04
C GLY A 64 -21.85 -13.97 40.00
N LYS A 65 -23.06 -14.16 39.47
CA LYS A 65 -23.34 -15.11 38.37
C LYS A 65 -22.50 -14.79 37.14
N ASN A 66 -22.45 -13.52 36.71
CA ASN A 66 -21.66 -13.12 35.56
C ASN A 66 -20.16 -13.40 35.78
N ASN A 67 -19.63 -13.13 36.96
CA ASN A 67 -18.23 -13.42 37.30
C ASN A 67 -17.92 -14.95 37.32
N LYS A 68 -18.86 -15.77 37.76
CA LYS A 68 -18.75 -17.24 37.71
C LYS A 68 -18.77 -17.73 36.26
N GLU A 69 -19.73 -17.31 35.47
CA GLU A 69 -19.82 -17.61 34.03
C GLU A 69 -18.60 -17.14 33.25
N LYS A 70 -18.01 -16.00 33.63
CA LYS A 70 -16.77 -15.49 33.04
C LYS A 70 -15.56 -16.38 33.37
N LYS A 71 -15.49 -16.95 34.58
CA LYS A 71 -14.47 -17.93 34.97
C LYS A 71 -14.67 -19.24 34.21
N GLU A 72 -15.91 -19.76 34.15
CA GLU A 72 -16.26 -21.00 33.45
C GLU A 72 -15.99 -20.87 31.93
N ARG A 73 -16.33 -19.75 31.28
CA ARG A 73 -15.96 -19.47 29.90
C ARG A 73 -14.45 -19.53 29.64
N LYS A 74 -13.63 -19.07 30.58
CA LYS A 74 -12.16 -19.21 30.49
C LYS A 74 -11.67 -20.65 30.54
N VAL A 75 -12.41 -21.55 31.21
CA VAL A 75 -12.07 -22.96 31.33
C VAL A 75 -12.60 -23.77 30.14
N THR A 76 -13.78 -23.45 29.62
CA THR A 76 -14.42 -24.13 28.47
C THR A 76 -13.87 -23.67 27.09
N GLU A 77 -13.20 -22.54 26.99
CA GLU A 77 -12.56 -22.07 25.74
C GLU A 77 -11.52 -23.06 25.17
N VAL A 78 -11.13 -24.10 25.93
CA VAL A 78 -10.15 -25.11 25.48
C VAL A 78 -10.77 -26.22 24.61
N ALA A 79 -12.09 -26.40 24.64
CA ALA A 79 -12.78 -27.52 23.96
C ALA A 79 -13.73 -27.07 22.81
N GLU A 80 -14.05 -25.80 22.68
CA GLU A 80 -15.04 -25.27 21.71
C GLU A 80 -14.53 -25.27 20.26
N LYS A 81 -15.47 -25.51 19.33
CA LYS A 81 -15.26 -25.26 17.90
C LYS A 81 -14.84 -23.80 17.69
N VAL A 82 -13.77 -23.58 16.97
CA VAL A 82 -13.31 -22.24 16.63
C VAL A 82 -13.64 -21.92 15.18
N PRO A 83 -14.65 -21.06 14.92
CA PRO A 83 -14.98 -20.64 13.56
C PRO A 83 -13.78 -19.97 12.88
N PHE A 84 -13.60 -20.25 11.59
CA PHE A 84 -12.53 -19.64 10.77
C PHE A 84 -12.55 -18.09 10.84
N ILE A 85 -13.73 -17.49 10.75
CA ILE A 85 -13.86 -16.02 10.83
C ILE A 85 -13.38 -15.47 12.17
N ARG A 86 -13.55 -16.22 13.27
CA ARG A 86 -13.05 -15.85 14.60
C ARG A 86 -11.53 -15.94 14.66
N ALA A 87 -10.95 -17.02 14.17
CA ALA A 87 -9.51 -17.21 14.14
C ALA A 87 -8.82 -16.13 13.29
N LEU A 88 -9.37 -15.81 12.12
CA LEU A 88 -8.87 -14.76 11.23
C LEU A 88 -8.97 -13.36 11.87
N ALA A 89 -10.06 -13.06 12.57
CA ALA A 89 -10.23 -11.79 13.27
C ALA A 89 -9.22 -11.62 14.43
N GLU A 90 -8.96 -12.70 15.20
CA GLU A 90 -7.99 -12.70 16.29
C GLU A 90 -6.55 -12.57 15.77
N TYR A 91 -6.21 -13.26 14.68
CA TYR A 91 -4.94 -13.12 13.98
C TYR A 91 -4.73 -11.68 13.50
N THR A 92 -5.73 -11.11 12.84
CA THR A 92 -5.68 -9.73 12.35
C THR A 92 -5.51 -8.74 13.50
N ALA A 93 -6.24 -8.90 14.59
CA ALA A 93 -6.13 -8.05 15.77
C ALA A 93 -4.74 -8.11 16.43
N HIS A 94 -4.09 -9.30 16.38
CA HIS A 94 -2.77 -9.51 16.95
C HIS A 94 -1.65 -8.82 16.17
N TYR A 95 -1.74 -8.82 14.83
CA TYR A 95 -0.65 -8.33 13.98
C TYR A 95 -0.89 -6.97 13.33
N LYS A 96 -2.12 -6.42 13.37
CA LYS A 96 -2.50 -5.19 12.64
C LYS A 96 -1.59 -3.98 12.92
N GLU A 97 -1.07 -3.85 14.14
CA GLU A 97 -0.20 -2.73 14.53
C GLU A 97 1.19 -2.78 13.87
N ASN A 98 1.62 -4.00 13.48
CA ASN A 98 2.88 -4.22 12.78
C ASN A 98 2.74 -4.12 11.24
N TRP A 99 1.53 -3.87 10.72
CA TRP A 99 1.27 -3.83 9.29
C TRP A 99 1.21 -2.39 8.77
N SER A 100 1.88 -2.16 7.65
CA SER A 100 1.69 -0.89 6.93
C SER A 100 0.25 -0.79 6.40
N ASP A 101 -0.26 0.44 6.20
CA ASP A 101 -1.63 0.65 5.71
C ASP A 101 -1.90 -0.06 4.38
N SER A 102 -0.95 -0.01 3.43
CA SER A 102 -1.09 -0.69 2.14
C SER A 102 -1.13 -2.22 2.28
N TYR A 103 -0.36 -2.77 3.22
CA TYR A 103 -0.38 -4.20 3.53
C TYR A 103 -1.68 -4.59 4.23
N MET A 104 -2.16 -3.74 5.14
CA MET A 104 -3.47 -3.92 5.79
C MET A 104 -4.60 -3.95 4.76
N MET A 105 -4.64 -3.02 3.79
CA MET A 105 -5.65 -3.02 2.72
C MET A 105 -5.60 -4.32 1.89
N GLN A 106 -4.40 -4.80 1.57
CA GLN A 106 -4.23 -6.07 0.87
C GLN A 106 -4.76 -7.25 1.70
N LYS A 107 -4.39 -7.33 2.98
CA LYS A 107 -4.87 -8.38 3.90
C LYS A 107 -6.39 -8.33 4.08
N GLN A 108 -6.99 -7.13 4.15
CA GLN A 108 -8.45 -6.97 4.21
C GLN A 108 -9.16 -7.47 2.96
N SER A 109 -8.63 -7.17 1.78
CA SER A 109 -9.19 -7.66 0.51
C SER A 109 -9.13 -9.18 0.41
N GLN A 110 -8.02 -9.78 0.84
CA GLN A 110 -7.86 -11.24 0.90
C GLN A 110 -8.79 -11.87 1.94
N ALA A 111 -8.88 -11.27 3.13
CA ALA A 111 -9.73 -11.72 4.22
C ALA A 111 -11.21 -11.80 3.83
N LYS A 112 -11.72 -10.86 3.04
CA LYS A 112 -13.11 -10.90 2.53
C LYS A 112 -13.40 -12.18 1.77
N ARG A 113 -12.52 -12.61 0.85
CA ARG A 113 -12.69 -13.87 0.10
C ARG A 113 -12.64 -15.09 1.02
N MET A 114 -11.67 -15.12 1.94
CA MET A 114 -11.53 -16.21 2.90
C MET A 114 -12.74 -16.31 3.83
N GLN A 115 -13.27 -15.18 4.31
CA GLN A 115 -14.47 -15.15 5.16
C GLN A 115 -15.72 -15.63 4.40
N THR A 116 -15.86 -15.25 3.13
CA THR A 116 -16.98 -15.68 2.29
C THR A 116 -16.95 -17.18 2.06
N TYR A 117 -15.78 -17.78 1.84
CA TYR A 117 -15.67 -19.21 1.55
C TYR A 117 -15.73 -20.09 2.80
N PHE A 118 -14.87 -19.81 3.80
CA PHE A 118 -14.76 -20.64 4.99
C PHE A 118 -15.80 -20.32 6.08
N GLY A 119 -16.22 -19.06 6.18
CA GLY A 119 -17.29 -18.64 7.11
C GLY A 119 -17.10 -19.14 8.54
N ASN A 120 -18.11 -19.85 9.02
CA ASN A 120 -18.18 -20.41 10.37
C ASN A 120 -17.66 -21.85 10.47
N ARG A 121 -16.97 -22.37 9.45
CA ARG A 121 -16.33 -23.71 9.54
C ARG A 121 -15.35 -23.73 10.70
N ASP A 122 -15.31 -24.86 11.42
CA ASP A 122 -14.32 -25.06 12.47
C ASP A 122 -12.92 -25.18 11.86
N VAL A 123 -11.95 -24.39 12.34
CA VAL A 123 -10.58 -24.42 11.82
C VAL A 123 -9.93 -25.82 11.88
N LYS A 124 -10.37 -26.68 12.79
CA LYS A 124 -9.90 -28.08 12.94
C LYS A 124 -10.41 -28.99 11.83
N SER A 125 -11.52 -28.64 11.18
CA SER A 125 -12.13 -29.43 10.09
C SER A 125 -11.64 -29.02 8.71
N ILE A 126 -10.78 -28.03 8.61
CA ILE A 126 -10.22 -27.56 7.35
C ILE A 126 -8.91 -28.28 7.11
N ASP A 127 -8.82 -29.00 6.01
CA ASP A 127 -7.64 -29.72 5.57
C ASP A 127 -6.96 -29.09 4.32
N THR A 128 -5.94 -29.74 3.80
CA THR A 128 -5.20 -29.27 2.61
C THR A 128 -6.08 -29.24 1.36
N LEU A 129 -6.96 -30.22 1.19
CA LEU A 129 -7.86 -30.28 0.04
C LEU A 129 -8.87 -29.13 0.05
N ASP A 130 -9.41 -28.78 1.23
CA ASP A 130 -10.28 -27.62 1.43
C ASP A 130 -9.59 -26.31 1.00
N ILE A 131 -8.30 -26.17 1.30
CA ILE A 131 -7.51 -25.00 0.91
C ILE A 131 -7.34 -24.97 -0.63
N GLU A 132 -7.08 -26.10 -1.26
CA GLU A 132 -6.97 -26.19 -2.73
C GLU A 132 -8.31 -25.95 -3.43
N GLU A 133 -9.40 -26.44 -2.87
CA GLU A 133 -10.76 -26.13 -3.37
C GLU A 133 -11.07 -24.64 -3.27
N PHE A 134 -10.67 -23.99 -2.18
CA PHE A 134 -10.76 -22.54 -2.05
C PHE A 134 -9.93 -21.84 -3.15
N PHE A 135 -8.75 -22.33 -3.50
CA PHE A 135 -7.96 -21.76 -4.60
C PHE A 135 -8.65 -21.95 -5.95
N LYS A 136 -9.29 -23.10 -6.20
CA LYS A 136 -10.13 -23.34 -7.39
C LYS A 136 -11.31 -22.36 -7.41
N TRP A 137 -11.99 -22.19 -6.30
CA TRP A 137 -13.07 -21.21 -6.13
C TRP A 137 -12.62 -19.77 -6.45
N CYS A 138 -11.42 -19.37 -6.05
CA CYS A 138 -10.85 -18.05 -6.35
C CYS A 138 -10.56 -17.83 -7.85
N ARG A 139 -10.37 -18.90 -8.64
CA ARG A 139 -10.12 -18.83 -10.10
C ARG A 139 -11.37 -18.62 -10.93
N SER A 140 -12.55 -18.68 -10.33
CA SER A 140 -13.83 -18.48 -11.01
C SER A 140 -14.54 -17.23 -10.50
N PRO A 141 -15.37 -16.58 -11.34
CA PRO A 141 -16.24 -15.51 -10.87
C PRO A 141 -17.17 -16.00 -9.76
N GLN A 142 -17.33 -15.20 -8.71
CA GLN A 142 -18.16 -15.52 -7.56
C GLN A 142 -19.07 -14.35 -7.21
N PRO A 143 -20.22 -14.59 -6.57
CA PRO A 143 -21.05 -13.53 -6.02
C PRO A 143 -20.25 -12.58 -5.13
N GLY A 144 -20.25 -11.29 -5.44
CA GLY A 144 -19.42 -10.27 -4.77
C GLY A 144 -17.95 -10.22 -5.20
N PHE A 145 -17.48 -11.17 -6.05
CA PHE A 145 -16.11 -11.21 -6.58
C PHE A 145 -16.15 -11.59 -8.08
N PRO A 146 -16.62 -10.69 -8.96
CA PRO A 146 -16.82 -11.00 -10.38
C PRO A 146 -15.53 -11.27 -11.15
N GLN A 147 -14.38 -10.82 -10.63
CA GLN A 147 -13.09 -11.02 -11.27
C GLN A 147 -12.36 -12.23 -10.65
N PRO A 148 -12.02 -13.24 -11.47
CA PRO A 148 -11.20 -14.36 -11.05
C PRO A 148 -9.79 -13.91 -10.69
N LEU A 149 -9.12 -14.65 -9.81
CA LEU A 149 -7.75 -14.36 -9.42
C LEU A 149 -6.74 -15.16 -10.24
N SER A 150 -5.63 -14.51 -10.59
CA SER A 150 -4.44 -15.18 -11.11
C SER A 150 -3.73 -16.00 -10.03
N ASN A 151 -2.93 -17.01 -10.42
CA ASN A 151 -2.13 -17.80 -9.49
C ASN A 151 -1.18 -16.93 -8.65
N ASN A 152 -0.62 -15.85 -9.19
CA ASN A 152 0.19 -14.89 -8.43
C ASN A 152 -0.61 -14.20 -7.29
N SER A 153 -1.89 -13.92 -7.51
CA SER A 153 -2.77 -13.35 -6.48
C SER A 153 -3.18 -14.40 -5.46
N ILE A 154 -3.43 -15.63 -5.90
CA ILE A 154 -3.73 -16.77 -5.02
C ILE A 154 -2.52 -17.11 -4.15
N GLN A 155 -1.30 -17.05 -4.67
CA GLN A 155 -0.07 -17.24 -3.89
C GLN A 155 0.04 -16.25 -2.72
N LYS A 156 -0.39 -15.01 -2.90
CA LYS A 156 -0.45 -14.03 -1.82
C LYS A 156 -1.50 -14.39 -0.76
N ILE A 157 -2.63 -14.96 -1.18
CA ILE A 157 -3.66 -15.48 -0.26
C ILE A 157 -3.12 -16.71 0.46
N ARG A 158 -2.43 -17.64 -0.24
CA ARG A 158 -1.77 -18.80 0.37
C ARG A 158 -0.81 -18.37 1.48
N THR A 159 0.02 -17.37 1.23
CA THR A 159 0.92 -16.79 2.25
C THR A 159 0.12 -16.27 3.46
N HIS A 160 -1.01 -15.61 3.24
CA HIS A 160 -1.86 -15.11 4.32
C HIS A 160 -2.47 -16.26 5.15
N LEU A 161 -2.98 -17.31 4.49
CA LEU A 161 -3.48 -18.51 5.16
C LEU A 161 -2.36 -19.23 5.91
N TYR A 162 -1.18 -19.36 5.30
CA TYR A 162 -0.01 -19.96 5.96
C TYR A 162 0.36 -19.25 7.26
N ASP A 163 0.37 -17.92 7.26
CA ASP A 163 0.65 -17.10 8.45
C ASP A 163 -0.46 -17.28 9.50
N LEU A 164 -1.73 -17.36 9.10
CA LEU A 164 -2.85 -17.63 9.99
C LEU A 164 -2.72 -19.00 10.65
N TRP A 165 -2.41 -20.05 9.87
CA TRP A 165 -2.20 -21.41 10.42
C TRP A 165 -0.97 -21.48 11.34
N LYS A 166 0.10 -20.77 10.99
CA LYS A 166 1.29 -20.62 11.84
C LYS A 166 0.94 -19.95 13.18
N TYR A 167 0.11 -18.92 13.16
CA TYR A 167 -0.39 -18.28 14.39
C TYR A 167 -1.24 -19.22 15.24
N MET A 168 -2.18 -19.96 14.62
CA MET A 168 -3.02 -20.93 15.32
C MET A 168 -2.19 -22.08 15.91
N LYS A 169 -1.19 -22.59 15.16
CA LYS A 169 -0.25 -23.63 15.65
C LYS A 169 0.56 -23.13 16.85
N LYS A 170 1.02 -21.88 16.84
CA LYS A 170 1.71 -21.27 18.01
C LYS A 170 0.79 -21.18 19.23
N ASN A 171 -0.50 -21.03 19.02
CA ASN A 171 -1.53 -20.95 20.05
C ASN A 171 -2.34 -22.26 20.15
N GLN A 172 -1.66 -23.42 20.07
CA GLN A 172 -2.25 -24.76 19.98
C GLN A 172 -3.29 -25.06 21.06
N LYS A 173 -3.06 -24.65 22.31
CA LYS A 173 -3.99 -24.85 23.42
C LYS A 173 -5.38 -24.27 23.15
N LYS A 174 -5.44 -23.17 22.38
CA LYS A 174 -6.69 -22.46 22.04
C LYS A 174 -7.35 -23.04 20.78
N TYR A 175 -6.57 -23.24 19.73
CA TYR A 175 -7.08 -23.62 18.41
C TYR A 175 -7.07 -25.13 18.16
N GLY A 176 -6.29 -25.89 18.89
CA GLY A 176 -6.13 -27.34 18.71
C GLY A 176 -5.40 -27.71 17.41
N ILE A 177 -4.78 -26.75 16.72
CA ILE A 177 -4.06 -26.95 15.47
C ILE A 177 -2.63 -27.45 15.76
N ARG A 178 -2.28 -28.60 15.21
CA ARG A 178 -0.95 -29.22 15.35
C ARG A 178 -0.07 -29.03 14.14
N GLU A 179 -0.67 -28.96 12.95
CA GLU A 179 0.01 -28.88 11.68
C GLU A 179 -0.48 -27.70 10.85
N ASN A 180 0.34 -27.26 9.91
CA ASN A 180 -0.05 -26.18 9.00
C ASN A 180 -0.49 -26.81 7.67
N VAL A 181 -1.78 -27.02 7.52
CA VAL A 181 -2.40 -27.64 6.33
C VAL A 181 -2.19 -26.85 5.02
N VAL A 182 -1.72 -25.59 5.13
CA VAL A 182 -1.44 -24.75 3.96
C VAL A 182 -0.05 -25.03 3.39
N LEU A 183 0.80 -25.76 4.14
CA LEU A 183 2.19 -26.03 3.73
C LEU A 183 2.25 -26.78 2.39
N ASP A 184 1.41 -27.81 2.27
CA ASP A 184 1.39 -28.72 1.11
C ASP A 184 0.33 -28.34 0.06
N ALA A 185 -0.46 -27.28 0.30
CA ALA A 185 -1.46 -26.83 -0.64
C ALA A 185 -0.83 -26.19 -1.88
N GLU A 186 -1.21 -26.70 -3.05
CA GLU A 186 -0.67 -26.27 -4.34
C GLU A 186 -1.48 -25.14 -4.97
N VAL A 187 -0.77 -24.12 -5.47
CA VAL A 187 -1.39 -22.99 -6.19
C VAL A 187 -1.40 -23.21 -7.70
N GLY A 188 -0.57 -24.14 -8.22
CA GLY A 188 -0.31 -24.30 -9.64
C GLY A 188 0.73 -23.29 -10.15
N ASP A 189 0.96 -23.29 -11.46
CA ASP A 189 2.05 -22.53 -12.09
C ASP A 189 1.95 -21.04 -11.87
N ILE A 190 3.02 -20.46 -11.35
CA ILE A 190 3.18 -19.03 -11.15
C ILE A 190 3.98 -18.48 -12.32
N LYS A 191 3.31 -17.72 -13.19
CA LYS A 191 3.99 -17.05 -14.29
C LYS A 191 4.93 -15.98 -13.72
N LYS A 192 6.23 -16.07 -14.04
CA LYS A 192 7.16 -14.98 -13.80
C LYS A 192 6.66 -13.76 -14.58
N PHE A 193 6.67 -12.64 -13.88
CA PHE A 193 6.36 -11.38 -14.54
C PHE A 193 7.60 -10.91 -15.31
N GLU A 194 7.42 -10.66 -16.59
CA GLU A 194 8.39 -10.00 -17.45
C GLU A 194 7.91 -8.60 -17.75
N ALA A 195 8.76 -7.60 -17.45
CA ALA A 195 8.44 -6.22 -17.76
C ALA A 195 8.59 -5.99 -19.27
N THR A 196 7.65 -5.31 -19.88
CA THR A 196 7.83 -4.79 -21.23
C THR A 196 8.71 -3.55 -21.16
N ILE A 197 9.83 -3.55 -21.86
CA ILE A 197 10.83 -2.48 -21.86
C ILE A 197 10.70 -1.70 -23.17
N LEU A 198 10.64 -0.39 -23.07
CA LEU A 198 10.66 0.52 -24.22
C LEU A 198 12.11 0.74 -24.68
N ASN A 199 12.34 0.87 -25.98
CA ASN A 199 13.62 1.32 -26.51
C ASN A 199 13.73 2.86 -26.48
N ALA A 200 14.93 3.38 -26.78
CA ALA A 200 15.19 4.83 -26.74
C ALA A 200 14.31 5.63 -27.70
N GLU A 201 14.04 5.11 -28.91
CA GLU A 201 13.17 5.75 -29.90
C GLU A 201 11.73 5.87 -29.39
N GLN A 202 11.19 4.80 -28.79
CA GLN A 202 9.85 4.78 -28.22
C GLN A 202 9.73 5.74 -27.03
N VAL A 203 10.78 5.83 -26.19
CA VAL A 203 10.84 6.80 -25.09
C VAL A 203 10.83 8.25 -25.63
N ASN A 204 11.66 8.55 -26.60
CA ASN A 204 11.71 9.88 -27.22
C ASN A 204 10.38 10.26 -27.89
N TYR A 205 9.76 9.32 -28.60
CA TYR A 205 8.44 9.55 -29.19
C TYR A 205 7.38 9.84 -28.10
N MET A 206 7.39 9.08 -27.01
CA MET A 206 6.44 9.26 -25.90
C MET A 206 6.58 10.66 -25.26
N ILE A 207 7.80 11.12 -25.03
CA ILE A 207 8.08 12.44 -24.47
C ILE A 207 7.66 13.53 -25.48
N GLN A 208 8.06 13.41 -26.74
CA GLN A 208 7.72 14.39 -27.78
C GLN A 208 6.21 14.46 -28.02
N TYR A 209 5.51 13.31 -27.99
CA TYR A 209 4.06 13.29 -28.08
C TYR A 209 3.41 14.03 -26.91
N ALA A 210 3.91 13.81 -25.68
CA ALA A 210 3.38 14.49 -24.51
C ALA A 210 3.57 16.02 -24.58
N ILE A 211 4.75 16.47 -25.03
CA ILE A 211 5.03 17.89 -25.22
C ILE A 211 4.04 18.53 -26.22
N ASN A 212 3.83 17.87 -27.35
CA ASN A 212 3.08 18.45 -28.46
C ASN A 212 1.56 18.33 -28.31
N ASN A 213 1.07 17.34 -27.59
CA ASN A 213 -0.36 16.94 -27.65
C ASN A 213 -1.07 16.95 -26.30
N GLU A 214 -0.35 16.87 -25.17
CA GLU A 214 -1.00 16.82 -23.87
C GLU A 214 -1.22 18.23 -23.29
N LYS A 215 -2.51 18.57 -23.13
CA LYS A 215 -2.91 19.84 -22.49
C LYS A 215 -2.66 19.87 -20.98
N ASP A 216 -2.54 18.70 -20.35
CA ASP A 216 -2.25 18.58 -18.93
C ASP A 216 -0.76 18.30 -18.73
N TYR A 217 -0.02 19.38 -18.45
CA TYR A 217 1.42 19.35 -18.18
C TYR A 217 1.84 18.30 -17.14
N SER A 218 0.94 17.91 -16.22
CA SER A 218 1.26 16.88 -15.23
C SER A 218 1.54 15.51 -15.85
N THR A 219 1.18 15.32 -17.15
CA THR A 219 1.56 14.13 -17.91
C THR A 219 3.07 14.08 -18.14
N LEU A 220 3.72 15.24 -18.34
CA LEU A 220 5.19 15.31 -18.45
C LEU A 220 5.89 14.85 -17.17
N ALA A 221 5.40 15.26 -15.99
CA ALA A 221 5.91 14.76 -14.71
C ALA A 221 5.64 13.27 -14.53
N LEU A 222 4.43 12.80 -14.96
CA LEU A 222 4.02 11.38 -14.84
C LEU A 222 4.94 10.44 -15.62
N ILE A 223 5.42 10.86 -16.80
CA ILE A 223 6.32 10.05 -17.63
C ILE A 223 7.79 10.37 -17.40
N GLY A 224 8.15 11.64 -17.25
CA GLY A 224 9.53 12.11 -17.15
C GLY A 224 10.22 11.61 -15.88
N LEU A 225 9.61 11.78 -14.71
CA LEU A 225 10.21 11.37 -13.44
C LEU A 225 10.57 9.86 -13.39
N PRO A 226 9.70 8.90 -13.78
CA PRO A 226 10.11 7.50 -13.80
C PRO A 226 11.02 7.12 -14.97
N LEU A 227 10.90 7.75 -16.15
CA LEU A 227 11.72 7.42 -17.33
C LEU A 227 13.13 8.00 -17.28
N LEU A 228 13.31 9.20 -16.70
CA LEU A 228 14.58 9.92 -16.74
C LEU A 228 15.34 9.89 -15.41
N SER A 229 14.66 9.60 -14.30
CA SER A 229 15.31 9.47 -12.97
C SER A 229 14.97 8.17 -12.23
N GLY A 230 14.14 7.31 -12.79
CA GLY A 230 13.82 6.01 -12.23
C GLY A 230 12.97 6.05 -10.96
N LEU A 231 12.19 7.09 -10.69
CA LEU A 231 11.35 7.19 -9.50
C LEU A 231 10.22 6.15 -9.48
N ARG A 232 9.89 5.65 -8.29
CA ARG A 232 8.71 4.82 -8.07
C ARG A 232 7.44 5.67 -8.09
N ARG A 233 6.30 5.04 -8.41
CA ARG A 233 4.98 5.71 -8.42
C ARG A 233 4.67 6.51 -7.15
N GLY A 234 4.99 5.97 -5.97
CA GLY A 234 4.77 6.66 -4.71
C GLY A 234 5.72 7.84 -4.49
N GLU A 235 6.97 7.69 -4.90
CA GLU A 235 8.02 8.71 -4.85
C GLU A 235 7.68 9.87 -5.79
N LEU A 236 7.26 9.56 -7.02
CA LEU A 236 6.76 10.56 -7.98
C LEU A 236 5.64 11.44 -7.38
N CYS A 237 4.75 10.86 -6.58
CA CYS A 237 3.72 11.63 -5.87
C CYS A 237 4.22 12.37 -4.63
N GLY A 238 5.40 12.03 -4.12
CA GLY A 238 5.95 12.58 -2.88
C GLY A 238 6.99 13.67 -3.09
N VAL A 239 7.60 13.74 -4.28
CA VAL A 239 8.65 14.73 -4.59
C VAL A 239 8.05 16.13 -4.67
N LYS A 240 8.70 17.07 -3.95
CA LYS A 240 8.40 18.50 -3.91
C LYS A 240 9.51 19.29 -4.58
N TRP A 241 9.27 20.56 -4.90
CA TRP A 241 10.26 21.42 -5.52
C TRP A 241 11.53 21.61 -4.69
N LYS A 242 11.43 21.65 -3.36
CA LYS A 242 12.59 21.70 -2.44
C LYS A 242 13.52 20.50 -2.52
N ASN A 243 13.04 19.39 -3.09
CA ASN A 243 13.83 18.17 -3.22
C ASN A 243 14.76 18.16 -4.43
N LEU A 244 14.71 19.20 -5.28
CA LEU A 244 15.56 19.32 -6.46
C LEU A 244 16.81 20.14 -6.12
N ASP A 245 17.98 19.55 -6.31
CA ASP A 245 19.27 20.21 -6.25
C ASP A 245 19.82 20.32 -7.69
N PHE A 246 19.60 21.45 -8.32
CA PHE A 246 20.02 21.70 -9.71
C PHE A 246 21.54 21.82 -9.85
N GLU A 247 22.24 22.30 -8.82
CA GLU A 247 23.71 22.42 -8.83
C GLU A 247 24.38 21.04 -8.78
N LYS A 248 23.90 20.18 -7.90
CA LYS A 248 24.38 18.78 -7.78
C LYS A 248 23.72 17.83 -8.77
N ARG A 249 22.72 18.28 -9.53
CA ARG A 249 21.93 17.48 -10.47
C ARG A 249 21.31 16.26 -9.81
N LEU A 250 20.72 16.43 -8.63
CA LEU A 250 20.15 15.37 -7.79
C LEU A 250 18.69 15.65 -7.39
N ILE A 251 17.95 14.59 -7.21
CA ILE A 251 16.61 14.60 -6.59
C ILE A 251 16.72 13.90 -5.24
N ASP A 252 16.50 14.61 -4.15
CA ASP A 252 16.35 13.99 -2.81
C ASP A 252 15.01 13.29 -2.69
N VAL A 253 15.02 11.97 -2.62
CA VAL A 253 13.81 11.16 -2.49
C VAL A 253 13.42 11.04 -1.01
N GLU A 254 13.01 12.15 -0.43
CA GLU A 254 12.70 12.28 0.99
C GLU A 254 11.39 11.57 1.37
N TYR A 255 10.36 11.67 0.54
CA TYR A 255 9.04 11.13 0.82
C TYR A 255 8.44 10.36 -0.35
N GLN A 256 7.51 9.46 -0.02
CA GLN A 256 6.58 8.83 -0.96
C GLN A 256 5.15 9.00 -0.48
N ARG A 257 4.21 9.03 -1.40
CA ARG A 257 2.80 8.95 -1.04
C ARG A 257 2.28 7.53 -1.22
N CYS A 258 1.65 7.02 -0.19
CA CYS A 258 1.03 5.69 -0.17
C CYS A 258 -0.49 5.82 -0.20
N GLN A 259 -1.15 4.95 -0.96
CA GLN A 259 -2.61 4.86 -0.92
C GLN A 259 -3.06 4.24 0.41
N ILE A 260 -4.05 4.87 1.02
CA ILE A 260 -4.75 4.38 2.21
C ILE A 260 -6.26 4.36 1.94
N SER A 261 -7.05 3.76 2.83
CA SER A 261 -8.51 3.64 2.66
C SER A 261 -9.23 5.00 2.56
N THR A 262 -8.68 6.04 3.17
CA THR A 262 -9.26 7.39 3.24
C THR A 262 -8.60 8.39 2.28
N GLY A 263 -7.68 7.94 1.40
CA GLY A 263 -6.97 8.84 0.49
C GLY A 263 -5.51 8.43 0.26
N SER A 264 -4.58 9.34 0.48
CA SER A 264 -3.14 9.06 0.42
C SER A 264 -2.39 9.69 1.59
N LEU A 265 -1.36 9.00 2.07
CA LEU A 265 -0.52 9.41 3.19
C LEU A 265 0.93 9.55 2.73
N GLU A 266 1.61 10.59 3.21
CA GLU A 266 3.04 10.79 3.02
C GLU A 266 3.84 9.92 4.00
N LYS A 267 4.83 9.20 3.52
CA LYS A 267 5.70 8.30 4.30
C LYS A 267 7.12 8.33 3.75
N VAL A 268 8.08 7.96 4.58
CA VAL A 268 9.45 7.69 4.14
C VAL A 268 9.46 6.52 3.14
N PRO A 269 10.27 6.56 2.07
CA PRO A 269 10.39 5.46 1.11
C PRO A 269 10.85 4.15 1.75
N LYS A 270 10.43 3.01 1.18
CA LYS A 270 10.87 1.68 1.62
C LYS A 270 12.40 1.56 1.49
N GLY A 271 13.06 1.18 2.56
CA GLY A 271 14.54 1.07 2.64
C GLY A 271 15.17 2.03 3.66
N GLY A 272 14.45 3.06 4.09
CA GLY A 272 14.72 3.75 5.33
C GLY A 272 14.14 2.94 6.49
N LYS A 273 14.91 2.65 7.51
CA LYS A 273 14.39 2.06 8.73
C LYS A 273 13.57 3.14 9.43
N ASP A 274 12.26 2.87 9.54
CA ASP A 274 11.33 3.62 10.39
C ASP A 274 11.29 2.85 11.73
N ASP A 275 12.35 2.94 12.49
CA ASP A 275 12.51 2.22 13.78
C ASP A 275 11.91 3.06 14.94
N GLY A 276 11.13 4.09 14.64
CA GLY A 276 10.44 4.90 15.66
C GLY A 276 11.37 5.76 16.54
N ASN A 277 12.68 5.58 16.43
CA ASN A 277 13.69 6.30 17.19
C ASN A 277 14.61 7.06 16.23
N SER A 278 14.48 8.36 16.25
CA SER A 278 15.32 9.38 15.66
C SER A 278 15.24 9.60 14.14
N ARG A 279 14.96 10.85 13.77
CA ARG A 279 15.07 11.44 12.43
C ARG A 279 16.50 11.39 11.85
N GLU A 280 17.48 10.82 12.56
CA GLU A 280 18.90 10.98 12.26
C GLU A 280 19.55 9.85 11.47
N GLU A 281 18.89 8.71 11.22
CA GLU A 281 19.43 7.61 10.41
C GLU A 281 18.60 7.28 9.16
N ARG A 282 18.03 8.28 8.50
CA ARG A 282 17.52 8.09 7.15
C ARG A 282 18.69 7.75 6.24
N LYS A 283 18.74 6.56 5.64
CA LYS A 283 19.53 6.37 4.43
C LYS A 283 18.93 7.30 3.37
N GLN A 284 19.46 8.51 3.28
CA GLN A 284 19.14 9.45 2.21
C GLN A 284 19.34 8.75 0.88
N ARG A 285 18.37 8.89 -0.01
CA ARG A 285 18.46 8.36 -1.35
C ARG A 285 18.35 9.50 -2.33
N TYR A 286 19.34 9.60 -3.19
CA TYR A 286 19.38 10.57 -4.27
C TYR A 286 19.16 9.86 -5.61
N ALA A 287 18.29 10.44 -6.46
CA ALA A 287 18.12 10.04 -7.84
C ALA A 287 18.73 11.11 -8.76
N ALA A 288 19.15 10.70 -9.96
CA ALA A 288 19.70 11.59 -10.96
C ALA A 288 18.67 12.62 -11.43
N LEU A 289 19.10 13.86 -11.65
CA LEU A 289 18.36 14.94 -12.29
C LEU A 289 19.07 15.33 -13.60
N PRO A 290 18.85 14.60 -14.71
CA PRO A 290 19.38 14.96 -16.02
C PRO A 290 18.89 16.33 -16.49
N ASP A 291 19.65 17.02 -17.35
CA ASP A 291 19.28 18.33 -17.89
C ASP A 291 17.98 18.25 -18.70
N SER A 292 17.79 17.16 -19.45
CA SER A 292 16.54 16.86 -20.15
C SER A 292 15.32 16.81 -19.22
N LEU A 293 15.47 16.27 -18.02
CA LEU A 293 14.40 16.28 -17.00
C LEU A 293 14.25 17.68 -16.37
N ALA A 294 15.36 18.38 -16.11
CA ALA A 294 15.34 19.73 -15.55
C ALA A 294 14.55 20.71 -16.42
N ILE A 295 14.73 20.65 -17.76
CA ILE A 295 13.97 21.44 -18.73
C ILE A 295 12.46 21.13 -18.63
N LEU A 296 12.08 19.85 -18.64
CA LEU A 296 10.67 19.46 -18.48
C LEU A 296 10.07 19.97 -17.16
N LEU A 297 10.85 19.94 -16.08
CA LEU A 297 10.42 20.41 -14.76
C LEU A 297 10.29 21.94 -14.73
N GLY A 298 11.16 22.68 -15.41
CA GLY A 298 11.03 24.13 -15.58
C GLY A 298 9.67 24.48 -16.18
N TYR A 299 9.34 23.91 -17.34
CA TYR A 299 8.03 24.10 -17.97
C TYR A 299 6.86 23.71 -17.03
N ILE A 300 6.96 22.59 -16.31
CA ILE A 300 5.92 22.17 -15.36
C ILE A 300 5.74 23.23 -14.27
N LYS A 301 6.83 23.81 -13.76
CA LYS A 301 6.79 24.85 -12.72
C LYS A 301 6.04 26.09 -13.18
N ASP A 302 6.32 26.55 -14.40
CA ASP A 302 5.66 27.72 -15.01
C ASP A 302 4.16 27.47 -15.19
N GLN A 303 3.80 26.30 -15.69
CA GLN A 303 2.39 25.91 -15.82
C GLN A 303 1.69 25.81 -14.45
N GLN A 304 2.38 25.33 -13.42
CA GLN A 304 1.82 25.30 -12.07
C GLN A 304 1.58 26.71 -11.53
N ALA A 305 2.50 27.64 -11.72
CA ALA A 305 2.36 29.03 -11.28
C ALA A 305 1.11 29.67 -11.89
N VAL A 306 0.86 29.45 -13.19
CA VAL A 306 -0.35 29.94 -13.91
C VAL A 306 -1.63 29.41 -13.23
N TYR A 307 -1.71 28.10 -12.94
CA TYR A 307 -2.92 27.52 -12.31
C TYR A 307 -3.08 27.87 -10.85
N LEU A 308 -1.97 28.00 -10.11
CA LEU A 308 -1.99 28.43 -8.71
C LEU A 308 -2.30 29.92 -8.56
N ARG A 309 -2.10 30.72 -9.62
CA ARG A 309 -2.13 32.20 -9.58
C ARG A 309 -1.19 32.78 -8.52
N ARG A 310 -0.08 32.13 -8.29
CA ARG A 310 1.01 32.52 -7.42
C ARG A 310 2.30 31.79 -7.84
N GLU A 311 3.43 32.26 -7.36
CA GLU A 311 4.68 31.54 -7.51
C GLU A 311 4.60 30.14 -6.85
N VAL A 312 5.29 29.21 -7.47
CA VAL A 312 5.45 27.85 -6.95
C VAL A 312 6.45 27.89 -5.81
N THR A 313 6.04 27.40 -4.65
CA THR A 313 6.88 27.36 -3.45
C THR A 313 7.69 26.05 -3.37
N PRO A 314 8.76 26.02 -2.58
CA PRO A 314 9.54 24.80 -2.34
C PRO A 314 8.72 23.63 -1.79
N GLU A 315 7.63 23.90 -1.06
CA GLU A 315 6.77 22.86 -0.47
C GLU A 315 5.69 22.32 -1.41
N ASP A 316 5.51 22.91 -2.58
CA ASP A 316 4.56 22.43 -3.58
C ASP A 316 5.07 21.11 -4.19
N TYR A 317 4.13 20.17 -4.46
CA TYR A 317 4.45 18.92 -5.14
C TYR A 317 4.69 19.13 -6.63
N ILE A 318 5.67 18.46 -7.20
CA ILE A 318 5.98 18.52 -8.65
C ILE A 318 4.85 17.90 -9.47
N TYR A 319 4.37 16.71 -9.08
CA TYR A 319 3.25 16.07 -9.74
C TYR A 319 1.93 16.58 -9.18
N MET A 320 1.31 17.52 -9.88
CA MET A 320 -0.02 18.06 -9.55
C MET A 320 -0.84 18.21 -10.82
N THR A 321 -2.01 17.59 -10.89
CA THR A 321 -2.95 17.84 -11.98
C THR A 321 -3.63 19.20 -11.80
N LYS A 322 -4.16 19.77 -12.90
CA LYS A 322 -4.98 20.99 -12.84
C LYS A 322 -6.10 20.90 -11.80
N VAL A 323 -6.79 19.76 -11.75
CA VAL A 323 -7.88 19.49 -10.79
C VAL A 323 -7.36 19.50 -9.37
N ASN A 324 -6.17 18.93 -9.11
CA ASN A 324 -5.56 18.93 -7.79
C ASN A 324 -5.24 20.36 -7.33
N LEU A 325 -4.65 21.16 -8.21
CA LEU A 325 -4.27 22.55 -7.89
C LEU A 325 -5.50 23.41 -7.59
N VAL A 326 -6.52 23.35 -8.45
CA VAL A 326 -7.73 24.17 -8.29
C VAL A 326 -8.51 23.82 -7.02
N ASN A 327 -8.54 22.54 -6.64
CA ASN A 327 -9.34 22.06 -5.50
C ASN A 327 -8.50 21.81 -4.23
N GLY A 328 -7.21 22.09 -4.23
CA GLY A 328 -6.33 21.86 -3.08
C GLY A 328 -6.14 20.36 -2.76
N TYR A 329 -6.35 19.45 -3.72
CA TYR A 329 -6.20 18.01 -3.48
C TYR A 329 -4.74 17.59 -3.57
N LEU A 330 -4.34 16.71 -2.69
CA LEU A 330 -2.99 16.14 -2.70
C LEU A 330 -2.82 15.07 -3.79
N PRO A 331 -1.59 14.85 -4.30
CA PRO A 331 -1.30 13.79 -5.26
C PRO A 331 -1.73 12.42 -4.73
N HIS A 332 -2.35 11.61 -5.59
CA HIS A 332 -2.87 10.29 -5.20
C HIS A 332 -2.34 9.18 -6.11
N PRO A 333 -1.48 8.27 -5.59
CA PRO A 333 -0.80 7.27 -6.42
C PRO A 333 -1.76 6.25 -7.07
N GLY A 334 -2.94 6.03 -6.51
CA GLY A 334 -3.93 5.09 -7.06
C GLY A 334 -4.53 5.51 -8.41
N LYS A 335 -4.48 6.81 -8.76
CA LYS A 335 -5.05 7.33 -10.01
C LYS A 335 -4.04 7.34 -11.18
N LEU A 336 -2.74 7.24 -10.90
CA LEU A 336 -1.69 7.44 -11.89
C LEU A 336 -1.68 6.36 -12.98
N SER A 337 -1.86 5.10 -12.61
CA SER A 337 -1.83 3.99 -13.57
C SER A 337 -2.93 4.12 -14.62
N ARG A 338 -4.13 4.54 -14.22
CA ARG A 338 -5.23 4.80 -15.15
C ARG A 338 -4.92 5.99 -16.06
N LYS A 339 -4.45 7.11 -15.50
CA LYS A 339 -4.06 8.29 -16.28
C LYS A 339 -2.99 7.96 -17.32
N PHE A 340 -1.98 7.17 -16.93
CA PHE A 340 -0.93 6.72 -17.84
C PHE A 340 -1.46 5.80 -18.94
N SER A 341 -2.36 4.85 -18.63
CA SER A 341 -2.99 4.00 -19.65
C SER A 341 -3.84 4.81 -20.65
N GLU A 342 -4.60 5.79 -20.17
CA GLU A 342 -5.37 6.70 -21.01
C GLU A 342 -4.46 7.55 -21.94
N PHE A 343 -3.32 8.00 -21.43
CA PHE A 343 -2.29 8.69 -22.22
C PHE A 343 -1.75 7.79 -23.35
N GLN A 344 -1.33 6.56 -23.03
CA GLN A 344 -0.83 5.61 -24.05
C GLN A 344 -1.88 5.32 -25.13
N ASN A 345 -3.14 5.19 -24.73
CA ASN A 345 -4.22 4.97 -25.71
C ASN A 345 -4.40 6.15 -26.65
N ARG A 346 -4.30 7.41 -26.16
CA ARG A 346 -4.35 8.58 -27.01
C ARG A 346 -3.16 8.64 -27.97
N MET A 347 -1.96 8.41 -27.46
CA MET A 347 -0.73 8.38 -28.21
C MET A 347 -0.78 7.34 -29.34
N ASN A 348 -1.18 6.11 -29.04
CA ASN A 348 -1.23 5.03 -30.02
C ASN A 348 -2.32 5.26 -31.07
N LYS A 349 -3.47 5.86 -30.72
CA LYS A 349 -4.47 6.28 -31.73
C LYS A 349 -3.92 7.27 -32.75
N VAL A 350 -3.02 8.18 -32.35
CA VAL A 350 -2.37 9.12 -33.28
C VAL A 350 -1.38 8.38 -34.16
N ARG A 351 -0.61 7.45 -33.63
CA ARG A 351 0.31 6.60 -34.42
C ARG A 351 -0.43 5.76 -35.47
N GLU A 352 -1.50 5.07 -35.06
CA GLU A 352 -2.34 4.27 -35.95
C GLU A 352 -2.92 5.10 -37.10
N LYS A 353 -3.41 6.31 -36.79
CA LYS A 353 -3.91 7.24 -37.83
C LYS A 353 -2.82 7.70 -38.80
N ALA A 354 -1.57 7.76 -38.35
CA ALA A 354 -0.40 8.07 -39.16
C ALA A 354 0.19 6.85 -39.90
N GLY A 355 -0.44 5.66 -39.79
CA GLY A 355 0.05 4.42 -40.37
C GLY A 355 1.30 3.85 -39.70
N LEU A 356 1.56 4.26 -38.44
CA LEU A 356 2.71 3.79 -37.66
C LEU A 356 2.29 2.70 -36.69
N GLU A 357 3.18 1.71 -36.47
CA GLU A 357 2.97 0.67 -35.48
C GLU A 357 2.78 1.26 -34.05
N PRO A 358 1.82 0.76 -33.28
CA PRO A 358 1.61 1.22 -31.92
C PRO A 358 2.82 0.89 -31.04
N ILE A 359 3.13 1.79 -30.09
CA ILE A 359 4.11 1.52 -29.03
C ILE A 359 3.50 0.49 -28.07
N PRO A 360 4.26 -0.53 -27.64
CA PRO A 360 3.75 -1.52 -26.70
C PRO A 360 3.10 -0.90 -25.45
N GLN A 361 1.95 -1.43 -25.04
CA GLN A 361 1.32 -1.02 -23.79
C GLN A 361 2.17 -1.47 -22.61
N VAL A 362 2.58 -0.51 -21.78
CA VAL A 362 3.39 -0.75 -20.58
C VAL A 362 2.66 -0.25 -19.33
N ARG A 363 2.95 -0.83 -18.18
CA ARG A 363 2.44 -0.28 -16.91
C ARG A 363 3.29 0.92 -16.49
N LEU A 364 2.72 1.80 -15.69
CA LEU A 364 3.46 2.95 -15.16
C LEU A 364 4.79 2.54 -14.46
N HIS A 365 4.81 1.38 -13.79
CA HIS A 365 6.03 0.89 -13.15
C HIS A 365 7.08 0.38 -14.14
N ASP A 366 6.66 -0.01 -15.34
CA ASP A 366 7.57 -0.47 -16.39
C ASP A 366 8.38 0.68 -17.01
N LEU A 367 7.95 1.94 -16.82
CA LEU A 367 8.78 3.11 -17.17
C LEU A 367 10.09 3.13 -16.35
N ARG A 368 10.02 2.79 -15.07
CA ARG A 368 11.22 2.63 -14.24
C ARG A 368 12.02 1.40 -14.64
N HIS A 369 11.39 0.30 -15.01
CA HIS A 369 12.10 -0.86 -15.57
C HIS A 369 12.80 -0.50 -16.89
N THR A 370 12.16 0.32 -17.72
CA THR A 370 12.74 0.87 -18.94
C THR A 370 13.98 1.71 -18.63
N PHE A 371 13.90 2.67 -17.68
CA PHE A 371 15.05 3.45 -17.22
C PHE A 371 16.22 2.56 -16.80
N ILE A 372 15.97 1.57 -15.93
CA ILE A 372 17.00 0.66 -15.46
C ILE A 372 17.65 -0.11 -16.61
N SER A 373 16.83 -0.70 -17.49
CA SER A 373 17.31 -1.49 -18.61
C SER A 373 18.09 -0.67 -19.63
N LEU A 374 17.64 0.54 -19.95
CA LEU A 374 18.34 1.43 -20.86
C LEU A 374 19.70 1.86 -20.29
N CYS A 375 19.77 2.26 -19.02
CA CYS A 375 21.04 2.61 -18.37
C CYS A 375 22.01 1.43 -18.37
N LEU A 376 21.57 0.22 -17.99
CA LEU A 376 22.44 -0.96 -17.96
C LEU A 376 22.90 -1.37 -19.37
N ASN A 377 22.01 -1.35 -20.36
CA ASN A 377 22.34 -1.63 -21.75
C ASN A 377 23.26 -0.55 -22.36
N GLY A 378 23.16 0.67 -21.88
CA GLY A 378 24.03 1.80 -22.24
C GLY A 378 25.39 1.77 -21.56
N GLY A 379 25.69 0.77 -20.73
CA GLY A 379 26.99 0.60 -20.07
C GLY A 379 27.14 1.36 -18.75
N VAL A 380 26.06 1.97 -18.24
CA VAL A 380 26.09 2.62 -16.93
C VAL A 380 26.32 1.58 -15.83
N ASN A 381 27.17 1.93 -14.87
CA ASN A 381 27.53 1.05 -13.76
C ASN A 381 26.29 0.57 -12.99
N GLN A 382 26.12 -0.75 -12.87
CA GLN A 382 24.94 -1.36 -12.21
C GLN A 382 24.78 -0.92 -10.74
N PHE A 383 25.87 -0.58 -10.05
CA PHE A 383 25.80 -0.12 -8.67
C PHE A 383 25.21 1.30 -8.60
N GLN A 384 25.62 2.19 -9.51
CA GLN A 384 25.04 3.53 -9.61
C GLN A 384 23.53 3.44 -9.93
N VAL A 385 23.14 2.60 -10.90
CA VAL A 385 21.72 2.39 -11.25
C VAL A 385 20.94 1.84 -10.06
N SER A 386 21.50 0.89 -9.31
CA SER A 386 20.85 0.31 -8.14
C SER A 386 20.71 1.30 -6.99
N ALA A 387 21.72 2.10 -6.72
CA ALA A 387 21.68 3.17 -5.71
C ALA A 387 20.67 4.24 -6.09
N ASN A 388 20.73 4.72 -7.33
CA ASN A 388 19.74 5.65 -7.89
C ASN A 388 18.32 5.16 -7.70
N CYS A 389 18.11 3.87 -7.90
CA CYS A 389 16.79 3.23 -7.76
C CYS A 389 16.46 2.82 -6.31
N GLY A 390 17.37 2.89 -5.36
CA GLY A 390 17.17 2.42 -3.98
C GLY A 390 16.84 0.93 -3.95
N HIS A 391 17.61 0.11 -4.66
CA HIS A 391 17.55 -1.34 -4.55
C HIS A 391 18.47 -1.78 -3.42
N THR A 392 17.95 -2.64 -2.52
CA THR A 392 18.78 -3.29 -1.51
C THR A 392 19.43 -4.51 -2.13
N PHE A 393 20.76 -4.59 -2.05
CA PHE A 393 21.51 -5.78 -2.45
C PHE A 393 21.33 -6.87 -1.38
N SER A 394 20.19 -7.58 -1.42
CA SER A 394 19.93 -8.76 -0.58
C SER A 394 19.95 -10.02 -1.45
N GLY A 395 21.13 -10.50 -1.80
CA GLY A 395 21.32 -11.77 -2.51
C GLY A 395 22.23 -12.70 -1.72
N LYS A 396 21.81 -13.95 -1.53
CA LYS A 396 22.66 -15.03 -1.00
C LYS A 396 23.81 -15.28 -1.99
N GLY A 397 24.92 -14.58 -1.84
CA GLY A 397 26.12 -14.86 -2.63
C GLY A 397 27.10 -13.71 -2.80
N ASN A 398 26.65 -12.45 -2.92
CA ASN A 398 27.57 -11.34 -3.21
C ASN A 398 27.38 -10.10 -2.30
N SER A 399 26.58 -10.23 -1.22
CA SER A 399 26.06 -9.05 -0.52
C SER A 399 27.04 -8.35 0.42
N ILE A 400 27.99 -9.06 1.02
CA ILE A 400 28.86 -8.47 2.05
C ILE A 400 29.94 -7.62 1.41
N THR A 401 30.57 -8.08 0.33
CA THR A 401 31.65 -7.35 -0.34
C THR A 401 31.17 -6.05 -0.96
N VAL A 402 29.99 -6.05 -1.58
CA VAL A 402 29.40 -4.87 -2.22
C VAL A 402 28.91 -3.85 -1.20
N SER A 403 28.31 -4.29 -0.10
CA SER A 403 27.81 -3.37 0.95
C SER A 403 28.91 -2.76 1.81
N VAL A 404 30.05 -3.45 1.94
CA VAL A 404 31.20 -3.01 2.78
C VAL A 404 32.13 -2.08 2.01
N TYR A 405 32.31 -2.31 0.70
CA TYR A 405 33.26 -1.54 -0.11
C TYR A 405 32.64 -0.46 -0.99
N TRP A 406 31.30 -0.42 -1.07
CA TRP A 406 30.63 0.57 -1.88
C TRP A 406 30.13 1.73 -1.00
N HIS A 407 30.84 2.84 -1.07
CA HIS A 407 30.38 4.12 -0.58
C HIS A 407 29.56 4.78 -1.70
N ASP A 408 28.27 5.03 -1.45
CA ASP A 408 27.48 5.87 -2.33
C ASP A 408 27.95 7.32 -2.13
N ASP A 409 28.81 7.76 -3.03
CA ASP A 409 29.30 9.14 -3.08
C ASP A 409 28.26 10.10 -3.66
N ASN A 410 27.03 9.62 -3.86
CA ASN A 410 25.94 10.33 -4.56
C ASN A 410 26.28 10.71 -6.01
N ASN A 411 27.33 10.12 -6.59
CA ASN A 411 27.70 10.34 -7.97
C ASN A 411 26.67 9.67 -8.90
N ARG A 412 26.04 10.46 -9.77
CA ARG A 412 25.06 10.02 -10.76
C ARG A 412 25.44 10.47 -12.16
N GLU A 413 26.66 10.93 -12.35
CA GLU A 413 27.12 11.57 -13.61
C GLU A 413 27.00 10.65 -14.82
N ASP A 414 27.34 9.35 -14.67
CA ASP A 414 27.20 8.40 -15.78
C ASP A 414 25.74 8.22 -16.20
N ILE A 415 24.82 8.21 -15.21
CA ILE A 415 23.37 8.13 -15.48
C ILE A 415 22.92 9.40 -16.21
N ILE A 416 23.30 10.55 -15.72
CA ILE A 416 22.93 11.87 -16.25
C ILE A 416 23.41 12.00 -17.69
N THR A 417 24.70 11.76 -17.92
CA THR A 417 25.31 11.81 -19.23
C THR A 417 24.66 10.85 -20.22
N PHE A 418 24.38 9.61 -19.79
CA PHE A 418 23.68 8.62 -20.62
C PHE A 418 22.27 9.08 -20.99
N ILE A 419 21.49 9.53 -20.02
CA ILE A 419 20.09 9.94 -20.24
C ILE A 419 20.03 11.17 -21.15
N ASP A 420 20.85 12.20 -20.89
CA ASP A 420 20.85 13.43 -21.71
C ASP A 420 21.28 13.14 -23.15
N LYS A 421 22.25 12.23 -23.37
CA LYS A 421 22.64 11.78 -24.70
C LYS A 421 21.53 10.97 -25.39
N MET A 422 20.76 10.19 -24.65
CA MET A 422 19.69 9.34 -25.17
C MET A 422 18.47 10.16 -25.57
N ILE A 423 18.18 11.26 -24.87
CA ILE A 423 17.00 12.07 -25.12
C ILE A 423 17.25 13.00 -26.31
N THR A 424 16.55 12.74 -27.42
CA THR A 424 16.56 13.51 -28.67
C THR A 424 15.27 14.26 -28.91
N ALA A 425 14.32 14.20 -27.98
CA ALA A 425 13.08 14.96 -28.04
C ALA A 425 13.42 16.48 -28.04
N LYS A 426 12.68 17.24 -28.84
CA LYS A 426 12.90 18.71 -28.98
C LYS A 426 12.35 19.41 -27.74
N LEU A 427 13.16 19.54 -26.72
CA LEU A 427 12.80 20.17 -25.44
C LEU A 427 12.81 21.70 -25.52
N GLU A 428 13.53 22.27 -26.49
CA GLU A 428 13.60 23.72 -26.76
C GLU A 428 12.24 24.39 -26.99
N ILE A 429 11.24 23.58 -27.42
CA ILE A 429 9.84 24.05 -27.59
C ILE A 429 9.20 24.46 -26.25
N LEU A 430 9.79 24.01 -25.14
CA LEU A 430 9.30 24.30 -23.78
C LEU A 430 9.97 25.55 -23.18
N ASP A 431 10.95 26.12 -23.86
CA ASP A 431 11.58 27.38 -23.42
C ASP A 431 10.60 28.54 -23.63
N MET A 432 9.97 28.97 -22.53
CA MET A 432 8.97 30.05 -22.51
C MET A 432 9.60 31.41 -22.20
N SER A 433 10.93 31.56 -22.34
CA SER A 433 11.63 32.83 -22.06
C SER A 433 11.28 33.94 -23.02
N GLU A 434 10.44 33.68 -24.06
CA GLU A 434 9.98 34.67 -25.06
C GLU A 434 8.47 35.01 -24.99
N TYR A 435 7.74 34.62 -23.93
CA TYR A 435 6.32 35.00 -23.80
C TYR A 435 6.02 35.70 -22.48
#